data_1aa845792c679c605c0fa5f7bb514f39
#
_entry.id   1aa845792c679c605c0fa5f7bb514f39
#
_cell.length_a   1.000
_cell.length_b   1.000
_cell.length_c   1.000
_cell.angle_alpha   90.00
_cell.angle_beta   90.00
_cell.angle_gamma   90.00
#
_symmetry.space_group_name_H-M   'P 1'
#
loop_
_entity.id
_entity.type
_entity.pdbx_description
1 polymer ?
#
loop_
_entity_poly.entity_id
_entity_poly.type
_entity_poly.pdbx_seq_one_letter_code
_entity_poly.pdbx_strand_id
1 'polypeptide(L)'
;PGPPPGRDVLDDILSDYLETVRADLAPGIADAPPVYVPISTIDADVAALGSDDVPAYAIPEEPLLSAPSVKAMMQVADGTLVSGDADLLNREATGLVVAAMTMPNVLDRLFEGAVVITPGDRPEVVLGVLMAHTSPDFPQIAGIALNGGLELPPQVSRLIEGLGVTMPIFTTALGTHATSAALTEVRGRLTKDAPRKIATALALFGHHVDGNALLDRMEVARSEAVTPLMFEHQLIDEAVADRRHIVLPEGEEERVLRAADILLRRGVAQLTLLGDPIQISGKAASLGVDLSRATLLSPFDEELRERFARDHHERRKHRGIDLEDARNTVCDVSYFGT
;
A
#
# COMPACT_ATOMS: atom_id res chain seq x y z
N PRO A 1 9.95 31.56 -0.61
CA PRO A 1 10.65 30.47 0.05
C PRO A 1 12.01 30.35 -0.61
N GLY A 2 13.09 30.51 0.20
CA GLY A 2 14.47 30.30 -0.26
C GLY A 2 14.72 28.81 -0.51
N PRO A 3 15.81 28.43 -1.18
CA PRO A 3 16.20 27.03 -1.32
C PRO A 3 16.37 26.42 0.08
N PRO A 4 16.09 25.10 0.23
CA PRO A 4 16.30 24.42 1.49
C PRO A 4 17.75 24.58 1.95
N PRO A 5 18.03 24.65 3.26
CA PRO A 5 19.37 24.78 3.79
C PRO A 5 20.26 23.64 3.25
N GLY A 6 21.50 23.96 2.96
CA GLY A 6 22.47 22.96 2.49
C GLY A 6 22.69 21.85 3.53
N ARG A 7 23.18 20.71 3.09
CA ARG A 7 23.40 19.49 3.90
C ARG A 7 24.21 19.80 5.17
N ASP A 8 25.27 20.61 5.03
CA ASP A 8 26.16 21.01 6.15
C ASP A 8 25.43 21.79 7.25
N VAL A 9 24.45 22.62 6.87
CA VAL A 9 23.65 23.42 7.84
C VAL A 9 22.65 22.55 8.59
N LEU A 10 22.11 21.52 7.93
CA LEU A 10 21.22 20.54 8.57
C LEU A 10 21.98 19.64 9.55
N ASP A 11 23.18 19.21 9.17
CA ASP A 11 24.06 18.42 10.03
C ASP A 11 24.48 19.20 11.29
N ASP A 12 24.81 20.49 11.16
CA ASP A 12 25.12 21.36 12.29
C ASP A 12 23.91 21.58 13.22
N ILE A 13 22.72 21.84 12.64
CA ILE A 13 21.49 22.01 13.43
C ILE A 13 21.11 20.71 14.15
N LEU A 14 21.29 19.58 13.51
CA LEU A 14 21.00 18.28 14.11
C LEU A 14 21.97 17.94 15.22
N SER A 15 23.27 18.20 15.02
CA SER A 15 24.31 18.01 16.05
C SER A 15 24.03 18.89 17.27
N ASP A 16 23.72 20.15 17.06
CA ASP A 16 23.40 21.11 18.13
C ASP A 16 22.12 20.71 18.89
N TYR A 17 21.10 20.25 18.15
CA TYR A 17 19.87 19.74 18.76
C TYR A 17 20.10 18.46 19.57
N LEU A 18 20.88 17.52 19.05
CA LEU A 18 21.21 16.26 19.73
C LEU A 18 22.13 16.50 20.94
N GLU A 19 23.07 17.46 20.89
CA GLU A 19 23.84 17.88 22.05
C GLU A 19 22.98 18.51 23.13
N THR A 20 22.01 19.35 22.73
CA THR A 20 21.06 19.98 23.66
C THR A 20 20.17 18.92 24.31
N VAL A 21 19.61 17.98 23.52
CA VAL A 21 18.80 16.88 24.04
C VAL A 21 19.64 15.96 24.96
N ARG A 22 20.89 15.66 24.61
CA ARG A 22 21.80 14.89 25.46
C ARG A 22 22.14 15.63 26.78
N ALA A 23 22.35 16.94 26.73
CA ALA A 23 22.64 17.75 27.92
C ALA A 23 21.46 17.79 28.89
N ASP A 24 20.24 17.90 28.36
CA ASP A 24 19.01 17.92 29.16
C ASP A 24 18.65 16.53 29.74
N LEU A 25 19.06 15.45 29.07
CA LEU A 25 18.82 14.08 29.51
C LEU A 25 19.95 13.50 30.39
N ALA A 26 21.12 14.11 30.43
CA ALA A 26 22.34 13.57 31.03
C ALA A 26 22.26 13.13 32.52
N PRO A 27 21.38 13.62 33.41
CA PRO A 27 21.32 13.13 34.79
C PRO A 27 20.34 11.98 35.06
N GLY A 28 20.01 11.14 34.08
CA GLY A 28 19.06 10.03 34.29
C GLY A 28 18.84 9.10 33.09
N ILE A 29 19.75 9.13 32.14
CA ILE A 29 19.57 8.45 30.83
C ILE A 29 19.51 6.92 30.92
N ALA A 30 20.00 6.30 31.97
CA ALA A 30 19.91 4.87 32.16
C ALA A 30 18.45 4.36 32.24
N ASP A 31 17.50 5.25 32.62
CA ASP A 31 16.08 4.94 32.79
C ASP A 31 15.14 5.73 31.84
N ALA A 32 15.67 6.53 30.90
CA ALA A 32 14.83 7.37 30.03
C ALA A 32 14.22 6.57 28.88
N PRO A 33 12.93 6.80 28.57
CA PRO A 33 12.31 6.17 27.39
C PRO A 33 12.99 6.65 26.09
N PRO A 34 13.00 5.83 25.04
CA PRO A 34 13.59 6.21 23.75
C PRO A 34 12.98 7.50 23.21
N VAL A 35 13.81 8.43 22.79
CA VAL A 35 13.36 9.70 22.18
C VAL A 35 13.23 9.49 20.68
N TYR A 36 12.03 9.72 20.15
CA TYR A 36 11.76 9.67 18.71
C TYR A 36 11.96 11.06 18.10
N VAL A 37 12.89 11.18 17.17
CA VAL A 37 13.11 12.39 16.36
C VAL A 37 12.74 12.07 14.92
N PRO A 38 11.68 12.66 14.35
CA PRO A 38 11.36 12.45 12.94
C PRO A 38 12.40 13.13 12.06
N ILE A 39 13.15 12.37 11.28
CA ILE A 39 14.14 12.86 10.34
C ILE A 39 13.62 12.59 8.94
N SER A 40 13.18 13.63 8.22
CA SER A 40 12.52 13.50 6.91
C SER A 40 13.50 13.37 5.73
N THR A 41 14.79 13.61 5.88
CA THR A 41 15.77 13.59 4.79
C THR A 41 17.21 13.44 5.31
N ILE A 42 17.63 12.27 5.76
CA ILE A 42 19.07 12.09 6.04
C ILE A 42 19.51 10.71 5.55
N ASP A 43 20.37 10.73 4.52
CA ASP A 43 21.37 9.70 4.22
C ASP A 43 22.55 9.83 5.23
N ALA A 44 22.28 10.12 6.47
CA ALA A 44 23.29 10.20 7.48
C ALA A 44 23.62 8.79 7.95
N ASP A 45 24.88 8.52 8.23
CA ASP A 45 25.28 7.34 8.95
C ASP A 45 24.70 7.39 10.36
N VAL A 46 23.46 6.90 10.50
CA VAL A 46 22.70 6.93 11.76
C VAL A 46 23.43 6.15 12.85
N ALA A 47 24.27 5.16 12.46
CA ALA A 47 25.12 4.44 13.41
C ALA A 47 26.10 5.40 14.11
N ALA A 48 26.52 6.49 13.44
CA ALA A 48 27.39 7.52 14.04
C ALA A 48 26.66 8.41 15.06
N LEU A 49 25.32 8.46 15.03
CA LEU A 49 24.50 9.22 16.02
C LEU A 49 24.28 8.42 17.31
N GLY A 50 24.42 7.10 17.23
CA GLY A 50 24.34 6.21 18.39
C GLY A 50 25.63 6.18 19.20
N SER A 51 25.54 5.77 20.47
CA SER A 51 26.65 5.38 21.31
C SER A 51 26.44 3.95 21.77
N ASP A 52 27.50 3.33 22.36
CA ASP A 52 27.39 1.97 22.93
C ASP A 52 26.25 1.87 23.97
N ASP A 53 25.91 3.00 24.62
CA ASP A 53 24.86 3.07 25.64
C ASP A 53 23.49 3.47 25.08
N VAL A 54 23.44 4.19 23.93
CA VAL A 54 22.18 4.70 23.33
C VAL A 54 22.16 4.35 21.83
N PRO A 55 21.43 3.30 21.42
CA PRO A 55 21.33 2.93 20.02
C PRO A 55 20.50 3.97 19.24
N ALA A 56 20.91 4.24 18.00
CA ALA A 56 20.15 5.08 17.07
C ALA A 56 19.71 4.23 15.87
N TYR A 57 18.47 4.41 15.46
CA TYR A 57 17.86 3.72 14.32
C TYR A 57 17.23 4.73 13.36
N ALA A 58 17.44 4.56 12.05
CA ALA A 58 16.75 5.32 11.03
C ALA A 58 15.57 4.51 10.50
N ILE A 59 14.38 5.06 10.62
CA ILE A 59 13.17 4.49 10.01
C ILE A 59 12.79 5.44 8.86
N PRO A 60 12.76 4.96 7.59
CA PRO A 60 12.40 5.80 6.46
C PRO A 60 10.97 6.31 6.57
N GLU A 61 10.72 7.48 6.00
CA GLU A 61 9.37 8.00 5.88
C GLU A 61 8.56 7.11 4.93
N GLU A 62 7.40 6.67 5.38
CA GLU A 62 6.45 5.89 4.58
C GLU A 62 5.18 6.74 4.38
N PRO A 63 4.91 7.22 3.16
CA PRO A 63 3.79 8.10 2.87
C PRO A 63 2.43 7.54 3.30
N LEU A 64 2.27 6.22 3.28
CA LEU A 64 1.05 5.55 3.72
C LEU A 64 0.73 5.85 5.19
N LEU A 65 1.72 5.96 6.06
CA LEU A 65 1.50 6.19 7.50
C LEU A 65 0.93 7.58 7.77
N SER A 66 1.36 8.58 7.01
CA SER A 66 0.87 9.96 7.11
C SER A 66 -0.34 10.24 6.23
N ALA A 67 -0.70 9.32 5.32
CA ALA A 67 -1.83 9.48 4.40
C ALA A 67 -3.16 9.58 5.16
N PRO A 68 -4.04 10.56 4.89
CA PRO A 68 -5.38 10.59 5.43
C PRO A 68 -6.28 9.52 4.81
N SER A 69 -7.39 9.17 5.45
CA SER A 69 -8.43 8.38 4.80
C SER A 69 -9.28 9.27 3.88
N VAL A 70 -9.87 8.67 2.84
CA VAL A 70 -10.85 9.35 1.97
C VAL A 70 -11.98 9.95 2.81
N LYS A 71 -12.41 9.25 3.89
CA LYS A 71 -13.41 9.75 4.84
C LYS A 71 -12.99 11.05 5.50
N ALA A 72 -11.75 11.14 5.98
CA ALA A 72 -11.24 12.36 6.60
C ALA A 72 -11.17 13.50 5.59
N MET A 73 -10.75 13.23 4.36
CA MET A 73 -10.75 14.21 3.28
C MET A 73 -12.16 14.71 2.95
N MET A 74 -13.12 13.79 2.79
CA MET A 74 -14.51 14.13 2.54
C MET A 74 -15.07 15.02 3.66
N GLN A 75 -14.80 14.70 4.92
CA GLN A 75 -15.26 15.50 6.07
C GLN A 75 -14.69 16.91 6.10
N VAL A 76 -13.39 17.08 5.82
CA VAL A 76 -12.75 18.42 5.81
C VAL A 76 -13.26 19.27 4.65
N ALA A 77 -13.62 18.64 3.52
CA ALA A 77 -14.22 19.32 2.39
C ALA A 77 -15.75 19.58 2.53
N ASP A 78 -16.34 19.27 3.69
CA ASP A 78 -17.79 19.27 3.92
C ASP A 78 -18.54 18.52 2.80
N GLY A 79 -17.98 17.35 2.45
CA GLY A 79 -18.41 16.56 1.29
C GLY A 79 -19.46 15.52 1.64
N THR A 80 -20.18 15.09 0.61
CA THR A 80 -21.20 14.04 0.69
C THR A 80 -20.87 12.93 -0.28
N LEU A 81 -20.95 11.66 0.18
CA LEU A 81 -20.78 10.49 -0.68
C LEU A 81 -21.90 10.41 -1.69
N VAL A 82 -21.56 10.33 -2.98
CA VAL A 82 -22.51 10.25 -4.11
C VAL A 82 -22.62 8.83 -4.64
N SER A 83 -21.50 8.10 -4.69
CA SER A 83 -21.42 6.74 -5.21
C SER A 83 -20.24 5.99 -4.58
N GLY A 84 -20.28 4.68 -4.66
CA GLY A 84 -19.24 3.80 -4.14
C GLY A 84 -19.57 3.18 -2.79
N ASP A 85 -18.67 2.37 -2.27
CA ASP A 85 -18.82 1.66 -0.99
C ASP A 85 -18.36 2.56 0.18
N ALA A 86 -19.21 2.71 1.18
CA ALA A 86 -18.91 3.47 2.39
C ALA A 86 -17.74 2.87 3.20
N ASP A 87 -17.51 1.57 3.14
CA ASP A 87 -16.41 0.90 3.82
C ASP A 87 -15.06 1.30 3.20
N LEU A 88 -15.02 1.57 1.90
CA LEU A 88 -13.84 2.04 1.18
C LEU A 88 -13.48 3.51 1.48
N LEU A 89 -14.34 4.26 2.14
CA LEU A 89 -13.99 5.58 2.67
C LEU A 89 -12.85 5.53 3.70
N ASN A 90 -12.61 4.39 4.32
CA ASN A 90 -11.49 4.21 5.24
C ASN A 90 -10.15 3.96 4.54
N ARG A 91 -10.14 3.79 3.19
CA ARG A 91 -8.92 3.64 2.41
C ARG A 91 -8.05 4.90 2.50
N GLU A 92 -6.75 4.69 2.61
CA GLU A 92 -5.76 5.77 2.67
C GLU A 92 -5.61 6.44 1.30
N ALA A 93 -5.52 7.77 1.32
CA ALA A 93 -5.24 8.61 0.17
C ALA A 93 -3.78 9.09 0.24
N THR A 94 -2.94 8.59 -0.66
CA THR A 94 -1.50 8.88 -0.66
C THR A 94 -1.14 10.21 -1.31
N GLY A 95 -2.11 10.85 -1.99
CA GLY A 95 -1.93 12.19 -2.58
C GLY A 95 -3.10 12.60 -3.46
N LEU A 96 -2.95 13.73 -4.14
CA LEU A 96 -4.00 14.38 -4.93
C LEU A 96 -3.59 14.53 -6.39
N VAL A 97 -4.55 14.30 -7.31
CA VAL A 97 -4.45 14.64 -8.72
C VAL A 97 -5.53 15.66 -9.05
N VAL A 98 -5.15 16.90 -9.37
CA VAL A 98 -6.10 17.92 -9.84
C VAL A 98 -6.29 17.74 -11.34
N ALA A 99 -7.46 17.26 -11.75
CA ALA A 99 -7.78 16.94 -13.14
C ALA A 99 -8.25 18.19 -13.91
N ALA A 100 -7.40 19.22 -13.98
CA ALA A 100 -7.65 20.46 -14.72
C ALA A 100 -7.29 20.35 -16.22
N MET A 101 -6.81 19.22 -16.68
CA MET A 101 -6.37 18.95 -18.04
C MET A 101 -7.30 17.96 -18.77
N THR A 102 -6.99 17.65 -20.02
CA THR A 102 -7.74 16.63 -20.78
C THR A 102 -7.54 15.23 -20.18
N MET A 103 -8.52 14.35 -20.36
CA MET A 103 -8.50 12.98 -19.80
C MET A 103 -7.19 12.23 -20.04
N PRO A 104 -6.59 12.16 -21.25
CA PRO A 104 -5.32 11.44 -21.43
C PRO A 104 -4.21 11.96 -20.52
N ASN A 105 -4.08 13.27 -20.37
CA ASN A 105 -3.10 13.88 -19.49
C ASN A 105 -3.38 13.64 -18.00
N VAL A 106 -4.63 13.40 -17.61
CA VAL A 106 -4.98 12.99 -16.26
C VAL A 106 -4.54 11.55 -16.01
N LEU A 107 -4.83 10.64 -16.96
CA LEU A 107 -4.46 9.23 -16.86
C LEU A 107 -2.95 9.03 -16.66
N ASP A 108 -2.13 9.78 -17.39
CA ASP A 108 -0.66 9.74 -17.27
C ASP A 108 -0.13 10.20 -15.89
N ARG A 109 -0.98 10.81 -15.07
CA ARG A 109 -0.61 11.36 -13.75
C ARG A 109 -1.23 10.61 -12.59
N LEU A 110 -1.99 9.57 -12.87
CA LEU A 110 -2.53 8.71 -11.82
C LEU A 110 -1.40 7.98 -11.12
N PHE A 111 -1.54 7.79 -9.83
CA PHE A 111 -0.65 6.99 -9.00
C PHE A 111 -1.45 6.24 -7.92
N GLU A 112 -0.86 5.24 -7.35
CA GLU A 112 -1.50 4.35 -6.37
C GLU A 112 -2.02 5.14 -5.16
N GLY A 113 -3.31 4.99 -4.85
CA GLY A 113 -3.94 5.68 -3.73
C GLY A 113 -4.24 7.16 -3.95
N ALA A 114 -4.17 7.69 -5.18
CA ALA A 114 -4.51 9.08 -5.46
C ALA A 114 -6.01 9.36 -5.22
N VAL A 115 -6.34 10.57 -4.79
CA VAL A 115 -7.70 11.15 -4.89
C VAL A 115 -7.71 12.14 -6.04
N VAL A 116 -8.62 11.93 -7.01
CA VAL A 116 -8.74 12.78 -8.19
C VAL A 116 -9.77 13.87 -7.92
N ILE A 117 -9.37 15.14 -8.06
CA ILE A 117 -10.24 16.31 -7.92
C ILE A 117 -10.68 16.77 -9.32
N THR A 118 -11.98 16.76 -9.59
CA THR A 118 -12.55 17.22 -10.87
C THR A 118 -13.94 17.82 -10.65
N PRO A 119 -14.36 18.84 -11.41
CA PRO A 119 -15.73 19.30 -11.38
C PRO A 119 -16.72 18.23 -11.85
N GLY A 120 -17.95 18.22 -11.32
CA GLY A 120 -18.97 17.25 -11.69
C GLY A 120 -19.49 17.39 -13.13
N ASP A 121 -19.25 18.52 -13.78
CA ASP A 121 -19.58 18.75 -15.21
C ASP A 121 -18.51 18.24 -16.19
N ARG A 122 -17.55 17.44 -15.68
CA ARG A 122 -16.51 16.77 -16.49
C ARG A 122 -16.67 15.23 -16.49
N PRO A 123 -17.81 14.72 -16.97
CA PRO A 123 -18.11 13.29 -16.91
C PRO A 123 -17.10 12.43 -17.68
N GLU A 124 -16.46 12.95 -18.73
CA GLU A 124 -15.44 12.25 -19.51
C GLU A 124 -14.20 11.93 -18.67
N VAL A 125 -13.81 12.81 -17.74
CA VAL A 125 -12.71 12.58 -16.83
C VAL A 125 -13.09 11.53 -15.79
N VAL A 126 -14.28 11.66 -15.20
CA VAL A 126 -14.78 10.71 -14.19
C VAL A 126 -14.83 9.29 -14.78
N LEU A 127 -15.45 9.13 -15.96
CA LEU A 127 -15.53 7.82 -16.61
C LEU A 127 -14.15 7.28 -17.00
N GLY A 128 -13.26 8.12 -17.54
CA GLY A 128 -11.90 7.69 -17.88
C GLY A 128 -11.11 7.20 -16.67
N VAL A 129 -11.19 7.93 -15.54
CA VAL A 129 -10.53 7.55 -14.28
C VAL A 129 -11.13 6.27 -13.69
N LEU A 130 -12.46 6.09 -13.75
CA LEU A 130 -13.11 4.85 -13.32
C LEU A 130 -12.66 3.64 -14.15
N MET A 131 -12.59 3.79 -15.46
CA MET A 131 -12.12 2.73 -16.35
C MET A 131 -10.63 2.41 -16.10
N ALA A 132 -9.80 3.42 -15.90
CA ALA A 132 -8.39 3.23 -15.53
C ALA A 132 -8.27 2.47 -14.20
N HIS A 133 -9.06 2.81 -13.19
CA HIS A 133 -9.06 2.14 -11.88
C HIS A 133 -9.32 0.64 -11.97
N THR A 134 -10.09 0.18 -12.95
CA THR A 134 -10.39 -1.25 -13.17
C THR A 134 -9.40 -1.94 -14.10
N SER A 135 -8.51 -1.20 -14.75
CA SER A 135 -7.52 -1.74 -15.68
C SER A 135 -6.25 -2.18 -14.93
N PRO A 136 -5.67 -3.33 -15.27
CA PRO A 136 -4.41 -3.77 -14.68
C PRO A 136 -3.20 -2.90 -15.08
N ASP A 137 -3.32 -2.12 -16.15
CA ASP A 137 -2.24 -1.26 -16.67
C ASP A 137 -2.18 0.11 -15.98
N PHE A 138 -3.14 0.41 -15.10
CA PHE A 138 -3.22 1.68 -14.39
C PHE A 138 -3.24 1.49 -12.88
N PRO A 139 -2.73 2.48 -12.12
CA PRO A 139 -2.75 2.41 -10.66
C PRO A 139 -4.17 2.50 -10.11
N GLN A 140 -4.39 1.87 -8.96
CA GLN A 140 -5.67 1.95 -8.26
C GLN A 140 -5.73 3.24 -7.44
N ILE A 141 -6.71 4.09 -7.73
CA ILE A 141 -6.93 5.34 -7.00
C ILE A 141 -7.81 5.12 -5.76
N ALA A 142 -7.71 6.03 -4.79
CA ALA A 142 -8.48 5.96 -3.55
C ALA A 142 -9.90 6.51 -3.67
N GLY A 143 -10.14 7.48 -4.54
CA GLY A 143 -11.45 8.07 -4.72
C GLY A 143 -11.48 9.25 -5.70
N ILE A 144 -12.68 9.78 -5.95
CA ILE A 144 -12.90 10.99 -6.75
C ILE A 144 -13.63 12.04 -5.89
N ALA A 145 -13.11 13.26 -5.87
CA ALA A 145 -13.75 14.45 -5.30
C ALA A 145 -14.35 15.30 -6.41
N LEU A 146 -15.68 15.34 -6.50
CA LEU A 146 -16.41 16.23 -7.40
C LEU A 146 -16.54 17.59 -6.73
N ASN A 147 -15.88 18.59 -7.28
CA ASN A 147 -15.84 19.91 -6.69
C ASN A 147 -16.73 20.95 -7.40
N GLY A 148 -16.88 22.14 -6.80
CA GLY A 148 -17.64 23.24 -7.38
C GLY A 148 -19.15 23.17 -7.15
N GLY A 149 -19.66 22.21 -6.38
CA GLY A 149 -21.08 21.99 -6.19
C GLY A 149 -21.81 21.52 -7.45
N LEU A 150 -21.06 21.01 -8.44
CA LEU A 150 -21.58 20.52 -9.71
C LEU A 150 -21.86 19.01 -9.60
N GLU A 151 -23.07 18.61 -10.00
CA GLU A 151 -23.49 17.21 -10.01
C GLU A 151 -23.15 16.53 -11.34
N LEU A 152 -22.98 15.23 -11.29
CA LEU A 152 -22.85 14.41 -12.50
C LEU A 152 -24.17 14.39 -13.27
N PRO A 153 -24.15 14.42 -14.61
CA PRO A 153 -25.33 14.20 -15.40
C PRO A 153 -26.04 12.89 -15.03
N PRO A 154 -27.39 12.87 -14.93
CA PRO A 154 -28.15 11.68 -14.50
C PRO A 154 -27.86 10.42 -15.31
N GLN A 155 -27.51 10.56 -16.60
CA GLN A 155 -27.14 9.45 -17.47
C GLN A 155 -25.84 8.84 -17.06
N VAL A 156 -24.86 9.66 -16.60
CA VAL A 156 -23.55 9.22 -16.13
C VAL A 156 -23.68 8.56 -14.76
N SER A 157 -24.47 9.13 -13.84
CA SER A 157 -24.76 8.51 -12.55
C SER A 157 -25.34 7.10 -12.69
N ARG A 158 -26.35 6.95 -13.58
CA ARG A 158 -26.93 5.62 -13.88
C ARG A 158 -25.92 4.65 -14.51
N LEU A 159 -24.98 5.15 -15.32
CA LEU A 159 -23.93 4.31 -15.90
C LEU A 159 -22.97 3.82 -14.80
N ILE A 160 -22.55 4.69 -13.89
CA ILE A 160 -21.67 4.35 -12.76
C ILE A 160 -22.34 3.33 -11.84
N GLU A 161 -23.62 3.53 -11.51
CA GLU A 161 -24.43 2.59 -10.72
C GLU A 161 -24.50 1.20 -11.40
N GLY A 162 -24.74 1.19 -12.74
CA GLY A 162 -24.82 -0.05 -13.51
C GLY A 162 -23.51 -0.81 -13.64
N LEU A 163 -22.37 -0.12 -13.53
CA LEU A 163 -21.05 -0.73 -13.54
C LEU A 163 -20.65 -1.36 -12.18
N GLY A 164 -21.44 -1.11 -11.12
CA GLY A 164 -21.15 -1.63 -9.79
C GLY A 164 -19.84 -1.10 -9.21
N VAL A 165 -19.47 0.14 -9.56
CA VAL A 165 -18.24 0.77 -9.07
C VAL A 165 -18.29 0.94 -7.56
N THR A 166 -17.33 0.38 -6.86
CA THR A 166 -17.22 0.44 -5.39
C THR A 166 -16.36 1.60 -4.91
N MET A 167 -15.49 2.16 -5.77
CA MET A 167 -14.63 3.28 -5.44
C MET A 167 -15.43 4.49 -4.97
N PRO A 168 -15.07 5.15 -3.84
CA PRO A 168 -15.80 6.30 -3.33
C PRO A 168 -15.75 7.51 -4.26
N ILE A 169 -16.91 8.07 -4.57
CA ILE A 169 -17.07 9.35 -5.26
C ILE A 169 -17.86 10.27 -4.31
N PHE A 170 -17.26 11.36 -3.89
CA PHE A 170 -17.94 12.35 -3.06
C PHE A 170 -17.98 13.72 -3.73
N THR A 171 -18.96 14.52 -3.38
CA THR A 171 -19.10 15.90 -3.87
C THR A 171 -18.81 16.91 -2.79
N THR A 172 -18.36 18.10 -3.18
CA THR A 172 -18.19 19.27 -2.29
C THR A 172 -18.56 20.55 -3.03
N ALA A 173 -19.07 21.53 -2.27
CA ALA A 173 -19.39 22.86 -2.79
C ALA A 173 -18.12 23.72 -3.01
N LEU A 174 -16.97 23.33 -2.47
CA LEU A 174 -15.73 24.08 -2.61
C LEU A 174 -15.25 24.10 -4.06
N GLY A 175 -14.72 25.24 -4.50
CA GLY A 175 -14.04 25.37 -5.80
C GLY A 175 -12.70 24.63 -5.81
N THR A 176 -12.12 24.39 -6.99
CA THR A 176 -10.92 23.53 -7.19
C THR A 176 -9.74 23.89 -6.28
N HIS A 177 -9.41 25.18 -6.19
CA HIS A 177 -8.31 25.64 -5.34
C HIS A 177 -8.59 25.36 -3.85
N ALA A 178 -9.79 25.72 -3.36
CA ALA A 178 -10.16 25.50 -1.97
C ALA A 178 -10.23 24.02 -1.61
N THR A 179 -10.77 23.18 -2.52
CA THR A 179 -10.78 21.72 -2.35
C THR A 179 -9.35 21.18 -2.25
N SER A 180 -8.48 21.53 -3.20
CA SER A 180 -7.09 21.07 -3.20
C SER A 180 -6.35 21.51 -1.94
N ALA A 181 -6.50 22.78 -1.51
CA ALA A 181 -5.86 23.29 -0.30
C ALA A 181 -6.37 22.54 0.94
N ALA A 182 -7.68 22.40 1.11
CA ALA A 182 -8.28 21.71 2.26
C ALA A 182 -7.82 20.25 2.34
N LEU A 183 -7.82 19.52 1.21
CA LEU A 183 -7.42 18.11 1.19
C LEU A 183 -5.92 17.91 1.42
N THR A 184 -5.07 18.86 1.00
CA THR A 184 -3.62 18.79 1.18
C THR A 184 -3.21 18.95 2.65
N GLU A 185 -3.98 19.69 3.44
CA GLU A 185 -3.70 19.92 4.86
C GLU A 185 -4.09 18.75 5.77
N VAL A 186 -4.92 17.82 5.27
CA VAL A 186 -5.38 16.67 6.06
C VAL A 186 -4.21 15.73 6.31
N ARG A 187 -3.98 15.42 7.58
CA ARG A 187 -2.98 14.42 7.98
C ARG A 187 -3.66 13.17 8.52
N GLY A 188 -3.20 12.04 8.06
CA GLY A 188 -3.63 10.75 8.56
C GLY A 188 -3.10 10.49 9.97
N ARG A 189 -3.81 9.63 10.70
CA ARG A 189 -3.41 9.16 12.01
C ARG A 189 -3.34 7.64 12.02
N LEU A 190 -2.46 7.10 12.84
CA LEU A 190 -2.44 5.68 13.12
C LEU A 190 -3.55 5.38 14.15
N THR A 191 -4.60 4.70 13.71
CA THR A 191 -5.75 4.34 14.54
C THR A 191 -5.98 2.82 14.47
N LYS A 192 -6.71 2.27 15.43
CA LYS A 192 -7.09 0.84 15.42
C LYS A 192 -7.86 0.41 14.16
N ASP A 193 -8.53 1.36 13.53
CA ASP A 193 -9.36 1.13 12.34
C ASP A 193 -8.56 1.29 11.02
N ALA A 194 -7.22 1.39 11.10
CA ALA A 194 -6.31 1.50 9.98
C ALA A 194 -5.34 0.28 9.92
N PRO A 195 -5.83 -0.94 9.64
CA PRO A 195 -5.02 -2.16 9.71
C PRO A 195 -3.84 -2.14 8.74
N ARG A 196 -3.98 -1.49 7.58
CA ARG A 196 -2.90 -1.34 6.60
C ARG A 196 -1.75 -0.53 7.19
N LYS A 197 -2.04 0.61 7.83
CA LYS A 197 -1.02 1.44 8.49
C LYS A 197 -0.34 0.71 9.63
N ILE A 198 -1.12 -0.02 10.45
CA ILE A 198 -0.56 -0.81 11.55
C ILE A 198 0.41 -1.86 11.02
N ALA A 199 0.01 -2.62 9.99
CA ALA A 199 0.88 -3.62 9.38
C ALA A 199 2.16 -3.01 8.80
N THR A 200 2.04 -1.87 8.09
CA THR A 200 3.18 -1.15 7.52
C THR A 200 4.11 -0.60 8.62
N ALA A 201 3.56 0.00 9.67
CA ALA A 201 4.36 0.52 10.79
C ALA A 201 5.14 -0.59 11.50
N LEU A 202 4.49 -1.74 11.75
CA LEU A 202 5.15 -2.90 12.36
C LEU A 202 6.25 -3.47 11.46
N ALA A 203 6.00 -3.56 10.13
CA ALA A 203 6.99 -4.03 9.18
C ALA A 203 8.21 -3.09 9.11
N LEU A 204 7.99 -1.78 9.06
CA LEU A 204 9.07 -0.79 9.08
C LEU A 204 9.87 -0.87 10.38
N PHE A 205 9.20 -0.94 11.51
CA PHE A 205 9.87 -1.07 12.80
C PHE A 205 10.72 -2.34 12.84
N GLY A 206 10.15 -3.51 12.52
CA GLY A 206 10.87 -4.78 12.54
C GLY A 206 12.04 -4.86 11.56
N HIS A 207 11.97 -4.09 10.45
CA HIS A 207 13.04 -4.09 9.45
C HIS A 207 14.20 -3.15 9.79
N HIS A 208 13.91 -2.04 10.47
CA HIS A 208 14.90 -0.98 10.73
C HIS A 208 15.36 -0.89 12.17
N VAL A 209 14.70 -1.59 13.10
CA VAL A 209 15.02 -1.54 14.53
C VAL A 209 15.35 -2.94 15.04
N ASP A 210 16.53 -3.09 15.65
CA ASP A 210 16.86 -4.32 16.38
C ASP A 210 16.08 -4.36 17.70
N GLY A 211 14.89 -4.91 17.66
CA GLY A 211 14.01 -5.03 18.82
C GLY A 211 14.59 -5.91 19.92
N ASN A 212 15.40 -6.93 19.57
CA ASN A 212 16.05 -7.79 20.55
C ASN A 212 17.14 -7.04 21.33
N ALA A 213 17.99 -6.28 20.61
CA ALA A 213 19.00 -5.44 21.25
C ALA A 213 18.36 -4.37 22.15
N LEU A 214 17.22 -3.80 21.77
CA LEU A 214 16.45 -2.88 22.62
C LEU A 214 15.91 -3.56 23.88
N LEU A 215 15.28 -4.72 23.75
CA LEU A 215 14.72 -5.48 24.88
C LEU A 215 15.83 -5.92 25.87
N ASP A 216 16.98 -6.34 25.36
CA ASP A 216 18.12 -6.75 26.21
C ASP A 216 18.63 -5.56 27.04
N ARG A 217 18.59 -4.34 26.50
CA ARG A 217 18.99 -3.11 27.23
C ARG A 217 17.96 -2.63 28.24
N MET A 218 16.67 -2.86 27.96
CA MET A 218 15.58 -2.45 28.85
C MET A 218 15.45 -3.35 30.09
N GLU A 219 16.29 -4.39 30.23
CA GLU A 219 16.24 -5.37 31.35
C GLU A 219 14.82 -5.94 31.58
N VAL A 220 13.99 -5.95 30.53
CA VAL A 220 12.65 -6.52 30.63
C VAL A 220 12.76 -8.02 30.78
N ALA A 221 12.25 -8.55 31.90
CA ALA A 221 12.18 -9.99 32.11
C ALA A 221 11.38 -10.63 30.96
N ARG A 222 12.05 -11.43 30.11
CA ARG A 222 11.36 -12.13 29.02
C ARG A 222 10.40 -13.14 29.63
N SER A 223 9.13 -13.05 29.23
CA SER A 223 8.17 -14.11 29.57
C SER A 223 8.59 -15.39 28.85
N GLU A 224 8.70 -16.51 29.60
CA GLU A 224 8.94 -17.82 28.99
C GLU A 224 7.70 -18.34 28.23
N ALA A 225 6.54 -17.72 28.44
CA ALA A 225 5.31 -18.11 27.78
C ALA A 225 5.20 -17.46 26.40
N VAL A 226 5.25 -18.28 25.35
CA VAL A 226 4.99 -17.82 23.97
C VAL A 226 3.50 -17.59 23.82
N THR A 227 3.09 -16.33 23.71
CA THR A 227 1.70 -15.99 23.38
C THR A 227 1.39 -16.26 21.91
N PRO A 228 0.13 -16.45 21.51
CA PRO A 228 -0.24 -16.59 20.09
C PRO A 228 0.28 -15.45 19.22
N LEU A 229 0.28 -14.22 19.72
CA LEU A 229 0.80 -13.05 19.02
C LEU A 229 2.33 -13.10 18.84
N MET A 230 3.06 -13.55 19.86
CA MET A 230 4.52 -13.74 19.76
C MET A 230 4.86 -14.82 18.74
N PHE A 231 4.09 -15.91 18.71
CA PHE A 231 4.27 -16.99 17.74
C PHE A 231 3.99 -16.51 16.30
N GLU A 232 2.92 -15.75 16.10
CA GLU A 232 2.65 -15.13 14.78
C GLU A 232 3.80 -14.22 14.35
N HIS A 233 4.34 -13.41 15.26
CA HIS A 233 5.45 -12.52 14.97
C HIS A 233 6.70 -13.31 14.57
N GLN A 234 7.06 -14.37 15.31
CA GLN A 234 8.19 -15.22 14.97
C GLN A 234 8.06 -15.85 13.59
N LEU A 235 6.85 -16.35 13.23
CA LEU A 235 6.61 -16.89 11.88
C LEU A 235 6.81 -15.85 10.79
N ILE A 236 6.37 -14.61 11.03
CA ILE A 236 6.55 -13.51 10.09
C ILE A 236 8.03 -13.17 9.94
N ASP A 237 8.77 -13.06 11.04
CA ASP A 237 10.21 -12.76 11.04
C ASP A 237 11.00 -13.82 10.27
N GLU A 238 10.73 -15.10 10.53
CA GLU A 238 11.37 -16.21 9.81
C GLU A 238 11.05 -16.17 8.31
N ALA A 239 9.80 -15.87 7.94
CA ALA A 239 9.39 -15.80 6.55
C ALA A 239 9.98 -14.57 5.83
N VAL A 240 10.15 -13.44 6.51
CA VAL A 240 10.83 -12.26 5.97
C VAL A 240 12.32 -12.52 5.77
N ALA A 241 12.97 -13.23 6.72
CA ALA A 241 14.39 -13.56 6.67
C ALA A 241 14.74 -14.54 5.52
N ASP A 242 13.81 -15.44 5.18
CA ASP A 242 13.95 -16.39 4.05
C ASP A 242 12.76 -16.25 3.09
N ARG A 243 12.65 -15.08 2.48
CA ARG A 243 11.53 -14.69 1.63
C ARG A 243 11.37 -15.60 0.42
N ARG A 244 10.28 -16.34 0.37
CA ARG A 244 9.96 -17.28 -0.71
C ARG A 244 9.02 -16.67 -1.74
N HIS A 245 9.09 -17.22 -2.96
CA HIS A 245 8.12 -16.96 -4.00
C HIS A 245 7.02 -18.02 -3.96
N ILE A 246 5.77 -17.59 -3.81
CA ILE A 246 4.59 -18.45 -3.69
C ILE A 246 3.66 -18.17 -4.85
N VAL A 247 3.21 -19.25 -5.50
CA VAL A 247 2.19 -19.18 -6.55
C VAL A 247 0.84 -19.53 -5.93
N LEU A 248 -0.14 -18.67 -6.14
CA LEU A 248 -1.52 -18.83 -5.65
C LEU A 248 -2.45 -19.11 -6.83
N PRO A 249 -2.92 -20.37 -6.99
CA PRO A 249 -3.73 -20.76 -8.15
C PRO A 249 -5.14 -20.17 -8.13
N GLU A 250 -5.65 -19.77 -6.98
CA GLU A 250 -7.01 -19.22 -6.79
C GLU A 250 -6.97 -17.68 -6.75
N GLY A 251 -6.34 -17.05 -7.76
CA GLY A 251 -6.09 -15.62 -7.79
C GLY A 251 -7.34 -14.74 -7.85
N GLU A 252 -8.51 -15.29 -8.15
CA GLU A 252 -9.77 -14.56 -8.18
C GLU A 252 -10.60 -14.71 -6.89
N GLU A 253 -10.13 -15.52 -5.92
CA GLU A 253 -10.86 -15.74 -4.66
C GLU A 253 -10.63 -14.57 -3.70
N GLU A 254 -11.71 -14.00 -3.17
CA GLU A 254 -11.65 -12.81 -2.30
C GLU A 254 -10.71 -12.99 -1.09
N ARG A 255 -10.77 -14.15 -0.43
CA ARG A 255 -9.93 -14.44 0.74
C ARG A 255 -8.45 -14.51 0.37
N VAL A 256 -8.15 -15.02 -0.82
CA VAL A 256 -6.78 -15.09 -1.35
C VAL A 256 -6.27 -13.70 -1.66
N LEU A 257 -7.08 -12.84 -2.28
CA LEU A 257 -6.73 -11.45 -2.59
C LEU A 257 -6.46 -10.63 -1.32
N ARG A 258 -7.31 -10.75 -0.30
CA ARG A 258 -7.10 -10.07 1.00
C ARG A 258 -5.85 -10.57 1.72
N ALA A 259 -5.60 -11.88 1.69
CA ALA A 259 -4.39 -12.47 2.27
C ALA A 259 -3.13 -12.02 1.52
N ALA A 260 -3.18 -12.00 0.18
CA ALA A 260 -2.07 -11.55 -0.67
C ALA A 260 -1.69 -10.09 -0.35
N ASP A 261 -2.66 -9.20 -0.23
CA ASP A 261 -2.44 -7.80 0.16
C ASP A 261 -1.70 -7.68 1.52
N ILE A 262 -2.11 -8.46 2.52
CA ILE A 262 -1.45 -8.46 3.83
C ILE A 262 -0.01 -8.98 3.74
N LEU A 263 0.21 -10.09 3.03
CA LEU A 263 1.54 -10.71 2.89
C LEU A 263 2.51 -9.84 2.10
N LEU A 264 2.03 -9.18 1.04
CA LEU A 264 2.83 -8.26 0.23
C LEU A 264 3.25 -7.02 1.02
N ARG A 265 2.35 -6.45 1.81
CA ARG A 265 2.68 -5.30 2.68
C ARG A 265 3.68 -5.65 3.76
N ARG A 266 3.53 -6.81 4.39
CA ARG A 266 4.46 -7.30 5.42
C ARG A 266 5.78 -7.80 4.84
N GLY A 267 5.91 -7.86 3.51
CA GLY A 267 7.13 -8.34 2.84
C GLY A 267 7.44 -9.83 3.08
N VAL A 268 6.46 -10.62 3.50
CA VAL A 268 6.61 -12.02 3.91
C VAL A 268 6.96 -12.93 2.74
N ALA A 269 6.39 -12.67 1.56
CA ALA A 269 6.61 -13.48 0.37
C ALA A 269 6.59 -12.64 -0.90
N GLN A 270 7.16 -13.17 -1.98
CA GLN A 270 6.84 -12.76 -3.34
C GLN A 270 5.65 -13.58 -3.81
N LEU A 271 4.66 -12.95 -4.43
CA LEU A 271 3.44 -13.64 -4.82
C LEU A 271 3.21 -13.56 -6.32
N THR A 272 2.81 -14.69 -6.90
CA THR A 272 2.19 -14.77 -8.23
C THR A 272 0.77 -15.30 -8.05
N LEU A 273 -0.22 -14.55 -8.52
CA LEU A 273 -1.62 -14.98 -8.56
C LEU A 273 -1.96 -15.45 -9.97
N LEU A 274 -2.55 -16.64 -10.07
CA LEU A 274 -3.00 -17.20 -11.32
C LEU A 274 -4.48 -16.88 -11.55
N GLY A 275 -4.80 -16.43 -12.76
CA GLY A 275 -6.16 -16.08 -13.17
C GLY A 275 -6.14 -15.06 -14.30
N ASP A 276 -7.30 -14.56 -14.68
CA ASP A 276 -7.39 -13.44 -15.63
C ASP A 276 -6.94 -12.14 -14.96
N PRO A 277 -5.85 -11.49 -15.42
CA PRO A 277 -5.34 -10.27 -14.82
C PRO A 277 -6.38 -9.15 -14.74
N ILE A 278 -7.30 -9.06 -15.71
CA ILE A 278 -8.36 -8.05 -15.74
C ILE A 278 -9.37 -8.33 -14.63
N GLN A 279 -9.79 -9.60 -14.46
CA GLN A 279 -10.74 -9.98 -13.42
C GLN A 279 -10.12 -9.85 -12.02
N ILE A 280 -8.87 -10.29 -11.85
CA ILE A 280 -8.14 -10.14 -10.59
C ILE A 280 -8.04 -8.66 -10.20
N SER A 281 -7.58 -7.79 -11.13
CA SER A 281 -7.43 -6.35 -10.86
C SER A 281 -8.77 -5.67 -10.57
N GLY A 282 -9.82 -5.99 -11.34
CA GLY A 282 -11.16 -5.46 -11.10
C GLY A 282 -11.71 -5.87 -9.73
N LYS A 283 -11.51 -7.14 -9.34
CA LYS A 283 -11.93 -7.63 -8.03
C LYS A 283 -11.10 -7.04 -6.89
N ALA A 284 -9.77 -6.94 -7.06
CA ALA A 284 -8.90 -6.27 -6.11
C ALA A 284 -9.33 -4.82 -5.87
N ALA A 285 -9.62 -4.08 -6.96
CA ALA A 285 -10.15 -2.73 -6.89
C ALA A 285 -11.45 -2.65 -6.09
N SER A 286 -12.40 -3.56 -6.37
CA SER A 286 -13.67 -3.62 -5.65
C SER A 286 -13.53 -3.93 -4.16
N LEU A 287 -12.50 -4.69 -3.78
CA LEU A 287 -12.19 -5.05 -2.40
C LEU A 287 -11.28 -4.04 -1.70
N GLY A 288 -10.75 -3.05 -2.43
CA GLY A 288 -9.81 -2.06 -1.90
C GLY A 288 -8.46 -2.66 -1.48
N VAL A 289 -8.03 -3.80 -2.07
CA VAL A 289 -6.76 -4.45 -1.80
C VAL A 289 -5.70 -4.02 -2.82
N ASP A 290 -4.45 -3.92 -2.38
CA ASP A 290 -3.31 -3.51 -3.19
C ASP A 290 -2.47 -4.73 -3.61
N LEU A 291 -2.48 -5.00 -4.92
CA LEU A 291 -1.71 -6.09 -5.54
C LEU A 291 -0.56 -5.58 -6.42
N SER A 292 -0.20 -4.30 -6.33
CA SER A 292 0.84 -3.68 -7.19
C SER A 292 2.20 -4.37 -7.11
N ARG A 293 2.48 -5.08 -6.01
CA ARG A 293 3.71 -5.86 -5.79
C ARG A 293 3.57 -7.34 -6.14
N ALA A 294 2.40 -7.80 -6.59
CA ALA A 294 2.18 -9.17 -7.04
C ALA A 294 2.42 -9.30 -8.55
N THR A 295 2.79 -10.49 -8.98
CA THR A 295 2.75 -10.86 -10.39
C THR A 295 1.39 -11.48 -10.69
N LEU A 296 0.66 -10.95 -11.67
CA LEU A 296 -0.58 -11.54 -12.17
C LEU A 296 -0.26 -12.33 -13.43
N LEU A 297 -0.64 -13.60 -13.49
CA LEU A 297 -0.29 -14.48 -14.58
C LEU A 297 -1.51 -15.27 -15.06
N SER A 298 -1.81 -15.13 -16.36
CA SER A 298 -2.89 -15.91 -16.97
C SER A 298 -2.49 -17.37 -17.15
N PRO A 299 -3.28 -18.32 -16.65
CA PRO A 299 -3.06 -19.75 -16.94
C PRO A 299 -3.39 -20.11 -18.41
N PHE A 300 -3.89 -19.15 -19.20
CA PHE A 300 -4.17 -19.30 -20.63
C PHE A 300 -3.04 -18.78 -21.52
N ASP A 301 -1.90 -18.36 -20.96
CA ASP A 301 -0.70 -18.03 -21.71
C ASP A 301 -0.20 -19.24 -22.51
N GLU A 302 -0.26 -19.16 -23.84
CA GLU A 302 0.00 -20.29 -24.73
C GLU A 302 1.48 -20.72 -24.67
N GLU A 303 2.41 -19.78 -24.56
CA GLU A 303 3.84 -20.07 -24.52
C GLU A 303 4.21 -20.81 -23.23
N LEU A 304 3.73 -20.32 -22.10
CA LEU A 304 3.95 -20.96 -20.81
C LEU A 304 3.28 -22.32 -20.72
N ARG A 305 2.05 -22.46 -21.20
CA ARG A 305 1.34 -23.76 -21.24
C ARG A 305 2.08 -24.80 -22.06
N GLU A 306 2.56 -24.44 -23.25
CA GLU A 306 3.31 -25.37 -24.09
C GLU A 306 4.65 -25.77 -23.45
N ARG A 307 5.34 -24.82 -22.79
CA ARG A 307 6.55 -25.10 -22.02
C ARG A 307 6.28 -26.07 -20.87
N PHE A 308 5.28 -25.77 -20.05
CA PHE A 308 4.92 -26.60 -18.89
C PHE A 308 4.38 -27.97 -19.31
N ALA A 309 3.64 -28.07 -20.43
CA ALA A 309 3.20 -29.34 -20.97
C ALA A 309 4.39 -30.23 -21.37
N ARG A 310 5.43 -29.67 -22.00
CA ARG A 310 6.66 -30.42 -22.33
C ARG A 310 7.39 -30.85 -21.07
N ASP A 311 7.53 -29.98 -20.08
CA ASP A 311 8.19 -30.31 -18.82
C ASP A 311 7.42 -31.41 -18.07
N HIS A 312 6.08 -31.31 -18.03
CA HIS A 312 5.22 -32.31 -17.42
C HIS A 312 5.32 -33.66 -18.15
N HIS A 313 5.27 -33.68 -19.50
CA HIS A 313 5.45 -34.85 -20.29
C HIS A 313 6.82 -35.52 -20.01
N GLU A 314 7.92 -34.76 -20.06
CA GLU A 314 9.27 -35.31 -19.81
C GLU A 314 9.37 -35.96 -18.43
N ARG A 315 8.79 -35.36 -17.40
CA ARG A 315 8.79 -35.90 -16.03
C ARG A 315 7.89 -37.13 -15.86
N ARG A 316 6.83 -37.25 -16.65
CA ARG A 316 5.77 -38.27 -16.48
C ARG A 316 5.66 -39.29 -17.61
N LYS A 317 6.43 -39.18 -18.71
CA LYS A 317 6.42 -40.11 -19.84
C LYS A 317 6.62 -41.57 -19.42
N HIS A 318 7.36 -41.82 -18.34
CA HIS A 318 7.53 -43.16 -17.78
C HIS A 318 6.24 -43.77 -17.20
N ARG A 319 5.20 -42.95 -17.00
CA ARG A 319 3.85 -43.38 -16.57
C ARG A 319 2.86 -43.47 -17.71
N GLY A 320 3.32 -43.36 -18.96
CA GLY A 320 2.48 -43.45 -20.14
C GLY A 320 1.69 -42.18 -20.50
N ILE A 321 2.03 -41.04 -19.90
CA ILE A 321 1.41 -39.76 -20.25
C ILE A 321 2.06 -39.28 -21.55
N ASP A 322 1.26 -39.07 -22.58
CA ASP A 322 1.72 -38.47 -23.83
C ASP A 322 1.71 -36.92 -23.77
N LEU A 323 2.18 -36.25 -24.83
CA LEU A 323 2.27 -34.80 -24.86
C LEU A 323 0.87 -34.14 -24.92
N GLU A 324 -0.12 -34.78 -25.51
CA GLU A 324 -1.48 -34.29 -25.60
C GLU A 324 -2.16 -34.36 -24.22
N ASP A 325 -1.98 -35.47 -23.52
CA ASP A 325 -2.41 -35.65 -22.13
C ASP A 325 -1.77 -34.58 -21.22
N ALA A 326 -0.48 -34.31 -21.42
CA ALA A 326 0.24 -33.30 -20.67
C ALA A 326 -0.31 -31.89 -20.94
N ARG A 327 -0.62 -31.55 -22.21
CA ARG A 327 -1.27 -30.27 -22.57
C ARG A 327 -2.64 -30.11 -21.92
N ASN A 328 -3.43 -31.19 -21.89
CA ASN A 328 -4.74 -31.17 -21.22
C ASN A 328 -4.60 -31.01 -19.71
N THR A 329 -3.60 -31.67 -19.12
CA THR A 329 -3.36 -31.58 -17.67
C THR A 329 -2.99 -30.15 -17.21
N VAL A 330 -2.10 -29.46 -17.94
CA VAL A 330 -1.69 -28.08 -17.58
C VAL A 330 -2.75 -27.02 -17.90
N CYS A 331 -3.92 -27.41 -18.43
CA CYS A 331 -5.08 -26.52 -18.48
C CYS A 331 -5.72 -26.29 -17.11
N ASP A 332 -5.53 -27.23 -16.18
CA ASP A 332 -5.93 -27.02 -14.78
C ASP A 332 -4.97 -26.05 -14.11
N VAL A 333 -5.52 -25.05 -13.44
CA VAL A 333 -4.76 -23.95 -12.83
C VAL A 333 -3.78 -24.45 -11.77
N SER A 334 -4.14 -25.48 -11.01
CA SER A 334 -3.29 -26.07 -9.98
C SER A 334 -2.06 -26.76 -10.59
N TYR A 335 -2.25 -27.47 -11.71
CA TYR A 335 -1.15 -28.08 -12.44
C TYR A 335 -0.29 -27.04 -13.18
N PHE A 336 -0.90 -25.97 -13.67
CA PHE A 336 -0.17 -24.85 -14.26
C PHE A 336 0.75 -24.17 -13.25
N GLY A 337 0.30 -24.04 -12.00
CA GLY A 337 1.02 -23.37 -10.90
C GLY A 337 2.10 -24.22 -10.22
N THR A 338 2.16 -25.53 -10.53
CA THR A 338 3.11 -26.48 -9.92
C THR A 338 4.32 -26.75 -10.80
#